data_f1950e0cbd280242eddb1fcc2a0fc744
#
_entry.id   f1950e0cbd280242eddb1fcc2a0fc744
#
_cell.length_a   1.000
_cell.length_b   1.000
_cell.length_c   1.000
_cell.angle_alpha   90.00
_cell.angle_beta   90.00
_cell.angle_gamma   90.00
#
_symmetry.space_group_name_H-M   'P 1'
#
loop_
_entity.id
_entity.type
_entity.pdbx_description
1 polymer ?
#
loop_
_entity_poly.entity_id
_entity_poly.type
_entity_poly.pdbx_seq_one_letter_code
_entity_poly.pdbx_strand_id
1 'polypeptide(L)'
;MLVLFSCASVKEPQGGPLDSDPPKLKSTTPAILTNLNQGQKITLSFNEFIKEESLKNAIELFPTVNQKIDFEYYGKEVIITLPSNLDDDKTYVISLNSNLSDEQNVKLNDNIIIPISLSNSINQAAIKGKIFGLYSKPSILLWKGIIDKSELPSRKPDYIISSNDKFSFGFLAYDKYTVLAVDLYNPKLSLEKNKLSFFSENFIELTKDNTPDLNFFFNAEEVEVELDSLNVTEDIEQFANIVGNINGNYILPVVVELRNEDNSFKTELSFDGKFKIDNVNSGTYQLFAYQDRNNNKILNTGNLQDDSNSEKFYVYPDSLILRANWELEIEDWEIN
;
A
#
# COMPACT_ATOMS: atom_id res chain seq x y z
N MET A 1 34.55 -21.17 67.25
CA MET A 1 33.22 -20.94 66.65
C MET A 1 33.43 -20.13 65.36
N LEU A 2 33.44 -20.81 64.20
CA LEU A 2 33.74 -20.20 62.89
C LEU A 2 32.39 -19.82 62.24
N VAL A 3 32.11 -18.54 62.09
CA VAL A 3 30.91 -18.05 61.41
C VAL A 3 31.27 -17.80 59.94
N LEU A 4 30.78 -18.66 59.05
CA LEU A 4 30.90 -18.48 57.61
C LEU A 4 29.77 -17.55 57.12
N PHE A 5 30.10 -16.30 56.72
CA PHE A 5 29.20 -15.43 55.96
C PHE A 5 29.22 -15.84 54.51
N SER A 6 28.18 -16.50 54.02
CA SER A 6 27.94 -16.74 52.63
C SER A 6 27.16 -15.53 52.06
N CYS A 7 27.82 -14.68 51.29
CA CYS A 7 27.17 -13.66 50.44
C CYS A 7 26.69 -14.35 49.15
N ALA A 8 25.43 -14.70 49.10
CA ALA A 8 24.80 -15.04 47.84
C ALA A 8 24.56 -13.73 47.06
N SER A 9 25.31 -13.49 45.99
CA SER A 9 25.00 -12.41 45.04
C SER A 9 23.79 -12.85 44.22
N VAL A 10 22.67 -12.18 44.42
CA VAL A 10 21.48 -12.31 43.55
C VAL A 10 21.89 -11.70 42.20
N LYS A 11 22.21 -12.52 41.21
CA LYS A 11 22.31 -12.07 39.84
C LYS A 11 20.86 -11.83 39.36
N GLU A 12 20.58 -10.64 38.86
CA GLU A 12 19.35 -10.39 38.17
C GLU A 12 19.18 -11.41 37.04
N PRO A 13 17.97 -12.00 36.89
CA PRO A 13 17.73 -12.93 35.80
C PRO A 13 17.96 -12.19 34.48
N GLN A 14 18.91 -12.70 33.70
CA GLN A 14 19.08 -12.21 32.32
C GLN A 14 17.86 -12.67 31.56
N GLY A 15 17.05 -11.70 31.08
CA GLY A 15 15.89 -11.98 30.24
C GLY A 15 16.27 -12.87 29.04
N GLY A 16 15.32 -13.64 28.55
CA GLY A 16 15.48 -14.39 27.29
C GLY A 16 15.75 -13.46 26.10
N PRO A 17 16.07 -14.00 24.93
CA PRO A 17 16.17 -13.21 23.71
C PRO A 17 14.84 -12.46 23.48
N LEU A 18 14.95 -11.24 22.93
CA LEU A 18 13.77 -10.46 22.56
C LEU A 18 12.99 -11.24 21.50
N ASP A 19 11.68 -11.31 21.67
CA ASP A 19 10.78 -11.84 20.66
C ASP A 19 10.70 -10.87 19.49
N SER A 20 10.82 -11.40 18.28
CA SER A 20 10.72 -10.66 17.01
C SER A 20 9.74 -11.30 16.03
N ASP A 21 9.15 -12.44 16.40
CA ASP A 21 8.23 -13.17 15.54
C ASP A 21 6.80 -12.65 15.72
N PRO A 22 6.14 -12.21 14.65
CA PRO A 22 4.75 -11.76 14.75
C PRO A 22 3.79 -12.94 15.00
N PRO A 23 2.63 -12.68 15.63
CA PRO A 23 1.62 -13.70 15.84
C PRO A 23 1.09 -14.24 14.49
N LYS A 24 0.83 -15.57 14.46
CA LYS A 24 0.36 -16.29 13.27
C LYS A 24 -0.95 -16.99 13.56
N LEU A 25 -1.92 -16.82 12.66
CA LEU A 25 -3.16 -17.59 12.72
C LEU A 25 -2.86 -19.05 12.39
N LYS A 26 -3.20 -19.97 13.29
CA LYS A 26 -3.06 -21.44 13.13
C LYS A 26 -4.27 -22.08 12.49
N SER A 27 -5.45 -21.70 12.95
CA SER A 27 -6.71 -22.33 12.52
C SER A 27 -7.90 -21.44 12.84
N THR A 28 -9.01 -21.75 12.18
CA THR A 28 -10.34 -21.21 12.48
C THR A 28 -11.29 -22.34 12.88
N THR A 29 -12.27 -22.00 13.74
CA THR A 29 -13.40 -22.91 14.03
C THR A 29 -14.70 -22.14 13.81
N PRO A 30 -15.56 -22.54 12.85
CA PRO A 30 -15.39 -23.72 11.98
C PRO A 30 -14.20 -23.58 11.03
N ALA A 31 -13.67 -24.72 10.55
CA ALA A 31 -12.58 -24.76 9.57
C ALA A 31 -13.05 -24.38 8.17
N ILE A 32 -14.31 -24.63 7.85
CA ILE A 32 -14.97 -24.23 6.59
C ILE A 32 -15.77 -22.96 6.89
N LEU A 33 -15.45 -21.90 6.17
CA LEU A 33 -16.02 -20.56 6.38
C LEU A 33 -17.06 -20.16 5.31
N THR A 34 -17.73 -21.15 4.74
CA THR A 34 -18.91 -21.01 3.87
C THR A 34 -20.14 -21.62 4.54
N ASN A 35 -21.34 -21.28 4.06
CA ASN A 35 -22.62 -21.66 4.65
C ASN A 35 -22.70 -21.29 6.15
N LEU A 36 -22.14 -20.16 6.51
CA LEU A 36 -22.22 -19.63 7.86
C LEU A 36 -23.62 -19.04 8.12
N ASN A 37 -23.98 -18.92 9.38
CA ASN A 37 -25.21 -18.24 9.80
C ASN A 37 -24.90 -16.82 10.27
N GLN A 38 -25.88 -15.93 10.17
CA GLN A 38 -25.82 -14.62 10.79
C GLN A 38 -25.68 -14.79 12.32
N GLY A 39 -24.84 -13.95 12.93
CA GLY A 39 -24.56 -14.04 14.36
C GLY A 39 -23.71 -15.26 14.77
N GLN A 40 -23.22 -16.05 13.81
CA GLN A 40 -22.36 -17.21 14.11
C GLN A 40 -21.03 -16.75 14.70
N LYS A 41 -20.53 -17.54 15.66
CA LYS A 41 -19.19 -17.34 16.25
C LYS A 41 -18.13 -18.05 15.43
N ILE A 42 -17.01 -17.36 15.21
CA ILE A 42 -15.82 -17.88 14.56
C ILE A 42 -14.66 -17.72 15.53
N THR A 43 -14.03 -18.83 15.92
CA THR A 43 -12.83 -18.82 16.75
C THR A 43 -11.59 -18.74 15.87
N LEU A 44 -10.74 -17.78 16.14
CA LEU A 44 -9.41 -17.63 15.55
C LEU A 44 -8.39 -18.10 16.58
N SER A 45 -7.61 -19.14 16.26
CA SER A 45 -6.57 -19.69 17.14
C SER A 45 -5.18 -19.30 16.65
N PHE A 46 -4.37 -18.69 17.52
CA PHE A 46 -3.03 -18.20 17.21
C PHE A 46 -1.94 -19.12 17.79
N ASN A 47 -0.70 -18.96 17.30
CA ASN A 47 0.47 -19.65 17.82
C ASN A 47 0.86 -19.21 19.23
N GLU A 48 0.55 -17.96 19.58
CA GLU A 48 0.97 -17.29 20.80
C GLU A 48 -0.14 -16.39 21.37
N PHE A 49 0.11 -15.79 22.54
CA PHE A 49 -0.83 -14.90 23.21
C PHE A 49 -0.93 -13.57 22.45
N ILE A 50 -2.16 -13.16 22.18
CA ILE A 50 -2.45 -11.87 21.54
C ILE A 50 -2.67 -10.82 22.62
N LYS A 51 -2.19 -9.62 22.39
CA LYS A 51 -2.46 -8.48 23.27
C LYS A 51 -3.90 -8.01 23.07
N GLU A 52 -4.73 -8.12 24.12
CA GLU A 52 -6.17 -7.84 24.05
C GLU A 52 -6.47 -6.43 23.54
N GLU A 53 -5.72 -5.41 24.02
CA GLU A 53 -5.94 -4.02 23.63
C GLU A 53 -5.70 -3.77 22.12
N SER A 54 -4.87 -4.59 21.49
CA SER A 54 -4.57 -4.48 20.06
C SER A 54 -5.75 -4.87 19.18
N LEU A 55 -6.61 -5.79 19.64
CA LEU A 55 -7.73 -6.34 18.87
C LEU A 55 -8.76 -5.30 18.46
N LYS A 56 -9.04 -4.34 19.32
CA LYS A 56 -10.09 -3.32 19.10
C LYS A 56 -9.90 -2.51 17.80
N ASN A 57 -8.64 -2.30 17.39
CA ASN A 57 -8.30 -1.53 16.21
C ASN A 57 -7.70 -2.41 15.10
N ALA A 58 -7.60 -3.71 15.35
CA ALA A 58 -7.01 -4.66 14.40
C ALA A 58 -8.05 -5.41 13.58
N ILE A 59 -9.27 -5.61 14.10
CA ILE A 59 -10.31 -6.43 13.46
C ILE A 59 -11.21 -5.54 12.63
N GLU A 60 -11.26 -5.82 11.32
CA GLU A 60 -12.10 -5.13 10.35
C GLU A 60 -12.92 -6.15 9.54
N LEU A 61 -14.11 -5.76 9.08
CA LEU A 61 -14.95 -6.57 8.19
C LEU A 61 -15.23 -5.81 6.90
N PHE A 62 -14.97 -6.45 5.78
CA PHE A 62 -15.20 -5.92 4.45
C PHE A 62 -16.12 -6.85 3.63
N PRO A 63 -16.99 -6.31 2.74
CA PRO A 63 -17.30 -4.89 2.58
C PRO A 63 -17.78 -4.30 3.92
N THR A 64 -17.51 -3.00 4.10
CA THR A 64 -17.81 -2.29 5.35
C THR A 64 -19.30 -2.36 5.68
N VAL A 65 -19.63 -2.82 6.87
CA VAL A 65 -20.99 -2.89 7.41
C VAL A 65 -21.24 -1.84 8.49
N ASN A 66 -22.48 -1.47 8.72
CA ASN A 66 -22.83 -0.48 9.74
C ASN A 66 -22.73 -1.01 11.18
N GLN A 67 -22.77 -2.33 11.34
CA GLN A 67 -22.65 -2.98 12.64
C GLN A 67 -21.19 -3.27 12.95
N LYS A 68 -20.75 -3.00 14.18
CA LYS A 68 -19.42 -3.40 14.64
C LYS A 68 -19.35 -4.92 14.81
N ILE A 69 -18.15 -5.46 14.56
CA ILE A 69 -17.80 -6.82 14.96
C ILE A 69 -17.62 -6.84 16.47
N ASP A 70 -18.28 -7.78 17.13
CA ASP A 70 -18.03 -8.10 18.53
C ASP A 70 -17.02 -9.24 18.62
N PHE A 71 -16.15 -9.17 19.63
CA PHE A 71 -15.17 -10.24 19.88
C PHE A 71 -15.01 -10.51 21.38
N GLU A 72 -14.65 -11.75 21.68
CA GLU A 72 -14.28 -12.22 23.02
C GLU A 72 -12.81 -12.71 22.97
N TYR A 73 -12.04 -12.42 24.01
CA TYR A 73 -10.62 -12.74 24.07
C TYR A 73 -10.33 -13.84 25.08
N TYR A 74 -9.55 -14.85 24.68
CA TYR A 74 -9.11 -15.99 25.50
C TYR A 74 -7.63 -16.31 25.28
N GLY A 75 -6.77 -15.32 25.40
CA GLY A 75 -5.33 -15.48 25.29
C GLY A 75 -4.84 -15.77 23.86
N LYS A 76 -4.75 -17.05 23.49
CA LYS A 76 -4.39 -17.47 22.13
C LYS A 76 -5.59 -17.61 21.20
N GLU A 77 -6.78 -17.43 21.70
CA GLU A 77 -8.01 -17.54 20.94
C GLU A 77 -8.80 -16.23 20.99
N VAL A 78 -9.31 -15.84 19.85
CA VAL A 78 -10.21 -14.70 19.68
C VAL A 78 -11.49 -15.22 19.02
N ILE A 79 -12.62 -15.02 19.69
CA ILE A 79 -13.92 -15.43 19.18
C ILE A 79 -14.59 -14.21 18.59
N ILE A 80 -14.83 -14.22 17.28
CA ILE A 80 -15.54 -13.17 16.57
C ILE A 80 -16.99 -13.56 16.41
N THR A 81 -17.93 -12.66 16.76
CA THR A 81 -19.35 -12.83 16.48
C THR A 81 -19.71 -12.06 15.22
N LEU A 82 -20.21 -12.77 14.20
CA LEU A 82 -20.62 -12.16 12.95
C LEU A 82 -21.84 -11.25 13.15
N PRO A 83 -21.90 -10.11 12.43
CA PRO A 83 -23.10 -9.28 12.42
C PRO A 83 -24.35 -10.07 11.98
N SER A 84 -25.51 -9.64 12.46
CA SER A 84 -26.80 -10.26 12.16
C SER A 84 -27.50 -9.71 10.91
N ASN A 85 -26.85 -8.79 10.19
CA ASN A 85 -27.37 -8.10 9.01
C ASN A 85 -26.47 -8.26 7.78
N LEU A 86 -25.74 -9.35 7.71
CA LEU A 86 -24.93 -9.70 6.54
C LEU A 86 -25.84 -10.19 5.40
N ASP A 87 -25.49 -9.84 4.16
CA ASP A 87 -26.20 -10.33 2.97
C ASP A 87 -25.75 -11.76 2.65
N ASP A 88 -26.69 -12.62 2.31
CA ASP A 88 -26.44 -14.05 2.09
C ASP A 88 -25.65 -14.33 0.80
N ASP A 89 -25.67 -13.42 -0.16
CA ASP A 89 -25.04 -13.55 -1.48
C ASP A 89 -23.63 -12.94 -1.58
N LYS A 90 -23.14 -12.36 -0.50
CA LYS A 90 -21.83 -11.69 -0.48
C LYS A 90 -20.76 -12.53 0.18
N THR A 91 -19.55 -12.40 -0.33
CA THR A 91 -18.33 -12.77 0.38
C THR A 91 -17.93 -11.59 1.27
N TYR A 92 -17.70 -11.87 2.54
CA TYR A 92 -17.10 -10.95 3.48
C TYR A 92 -15.66 -11.35 3.77
N VAL A 93 -14.88 -10.40 4.24
CA VAL A 93 -13.48 -10.63 4.60
C VAL A 93 -13.25 -10.07 6.00
N ILE A 94 -12.90 -10.93 6.94
CA ILE A 94 -12.34 -10.52 8.22
C ILE A 94 -10.87 -10.21 7.98
N SER A 95 -10.48 -8.97 8.18
CA SER A 95 -9.10 -8.50 8.07
C SER A 95 -8.54 -8.21 9.45
N LEU A 96 -7.38 -8.82 9.78
CA LEU A 96 -6.60 -8.46 10.94
C LEU A 96 -5.42 -7.65 10.45
N ASN A 97 -5.40 -6.35 10.76
CA ASN A 97 -4.39 -5.44 10.25
C ASN A 97 -3.14 -5.34 11.16
N SER A 98 -2.15 -4.56 10.76
CA SER A 98 -0.87 -4.37 11.46
C SER A 98 -0.98 -3.73 12.86
N ASN A 99 -2.19 -3.41 13.36
CA ASN A 99 -2.38 -3.04 14.76
C ASN A 99 -2.41 -4.25 15.69
N LEU A 100 -2.67 -5.47 15.16
CA LEU A 100 -2.60 -6.70 15.94
C LEU A 100 -1.18 -6.94 16.42
N SER A 101 -1.01 -7.19 17.70
CA SER A 101 0.28 -7.55 18.28
C SER A 101 0.12 -8.66 19.31
N ASP A 102 1.23 -9.32 19.61
CA ASP A 102 1.39 -10.20 20.75
C ASP A 102 1.58 -9.43 22.07
N GLU A 103 1.77 -10.17 23.19
CA GLU A 103 2.06 -9.62 24.49
C GLU A 103 3.44 -8.92 24.59
N GLN A 104 4.37 -9.19 23.68
CA GLN A 104 5.66 -8.54 23.56
C GLN A 104 5.64 -7.28 22.68
N ASN A 105 4.45 -6.92 22.14
CA ASN A 105 4.21 -5.84 21.21
C ASN A 105 4.81 -6.04 19.81
N VAL A 106 5.10 -7.28 19.41
CA VAL A 106 5.46 -7.58 18.03
C VAL A 106 4.19 -7.56 17.18
N LYS A 107 4.18 -6.71 16.16
CA LYS A 107 3.02 -6.47 15.29
C LYS A 107 3.04 -7.37 14.08
N LEU A 108 1.86 -7.59 13.48
CA LEU A 108 1.77 -8.22 12.17
C LEU A 108 2.57 -7.41 11.13
N ASN A 109 3.34 -8.12 10.31
CA ASN A 109 4.01 -7.53 9.15
C ASN A 109 3.00 -7.30 8.02
N ASP A 110 2.13 -8.28 7.78
CA ASP A 110 1.10 -8.25 6.74
C ASP A 110 -0.28 -8.53 7.35
N ASN A 111 -1.32 -8.05 6.68
CA ASN A 111 -2.69 -8.30 7.13
C ASN A 111 -3.04 -9.79 6.99
N ILE A 112 -3.70 -10.36 7.98
CA ILE A 112 -4.32 -11.69 7.88
C ILE A 112 -5.71 -11.51 7.30
N ILE A 113 -5.97 -12.14 6.16
CA ILE A 113 -7.22 -12.03 5.39
C ILE A 113 -7.97 -13.35 5.48
N ILE A 114 -9.18 -13.33 6.01
CA ILE A 114 -10.02 -14.51 6.26
C ILE A 114 -11.35 -14.32 5.52
N PRO A 115 -11.54 -14.95 4.36
CA PRO A 115 -12.80 -14.86 3.63
C PRO A 115 -13.87 -15.72 4.30
N ILE A 116 -15.08 -15.18 4.37
CA ILE A 116 -16.27 -15.84 4.92
C ILE A 116 -17.47 -15.62 4.00
N SER A 117 -18.42 -16.54 4.02
CA SER A 117 -19.68 -16.40 3.27
C SER A 117 -20.83 -17.11 3.96
N LEU A 118 -22.02 -16.53 3.87
CA LEU A 118 -23.25 -17.19 4.28
C LEU A 118 -23.74 -18.16 3.19
N SER A 119 -23.30 -17.95 1.94
CA SER A 119 -23.54 -18.89 0.82
C SER A 119 -22.47 -20.01 0.75
N ASN A 120 -22.57 -20.86 -0.23
CA ASN A 120 -21.65 -21.98 -0.44
C ASN A 120 -20.38 -21.62 -1.23
N SER A 121 -20.19 -20.35 -1.59
CA SER A 121 -19.08 -19.90 -2.43
C SER A 121 -18.38 -18.66 -1.85
N ILE A 122 -17.11 -18.54 -2.20
CA ILE A 122 -16.24 -17.40 -1.90
C ILE A 122 -15.85 -16.75 -3.23
N ASN A 123 -15.96 -15.44 -3.31
CA ASN A 123 -15.49 -14.66 -4.46
C ASN A 123 -13.98 -14.85 -4.68
N GLN A 124 -13.53 -14.73 -5.94
CA GLN A 124 -12.15 -15.06 -6.33
C GLN A 124 -11.39 -13.88 -6.94
N ALA A 125 -12.05 -12.75 -7.22
CA ALA A 125 -11.35 -11.61 -7.79
C ALA A 125 -10.36 -11.00 -6.78
N ALA A 126 -9.29 -10.43 -7.30
CA ALA A 126 -8.27 -9.80 -6.50
C ALA A 126 -7.75 -8.52 -7.17
N ILE A 127 -7.15 -7.66 -6.37
CA ILE A 127 -6.32 -6.55 -6.83
C ILE A 127 -4.94 -6.66 -6.20
N LYS A 128 -3.94 -6.10 -6.86
CA LYS A 128 -2.60 -5.93 -6.33
C LYS A 128 -1.99 -4.66 -6.88
N GLY A 129 -0.91 -4.20 -6.28
CA GLY A 129 -0.23 -3.02 -6.80
C GLY A 129 0.91 -2.54 -5.93
N LYS A 130 1.46 -1.40 -6.34
CA LYS A 130 2.56 -0.72 -5.65
C LYS A 130 2.24 0.75 -5.43
N ILE A 131 2.87 1.31 -4.41
CA ILE A 131 2.78 2.72 -4.07
C ILE A 131 4.17 3.30 -4.17
N PHE A 132 4.30 4.44 -4.84
CA PHE A 132 5.56 5.13 -5.10
C PHE A 132 5.52 6.56 -4.57
N GLY A 133 6.69 7.18 -4.48
CA GLY A 133 6.83 8.56 -4.04
C GLY A 133 6.92 8.71 -2.52
N LEU A 134 6.52 9.85 -1.99
CA LEU A 134 6.64 10.19 -0.56
C LEU A 134 5.28 10.07 0.14
N TYR A 135 5.21 9.14 1.08
CA TYR A 135 4.02 8.87 1.90
C TYR A 135 4.45 8.38 3.30
N SER A 136 3.52 8.39 4.23
CA SER A 136 3.75 7.95 5.62
C SER A 136 3.07 6.63 5.92
N LYS A 137 1.76 6.55 5.68
CA LYS A 137 0.94 5.36 5.93
C LYS A 137 -0.21 5.31 4.93
N PRO A 138 0.02 4.79 3.72
CA PRO A 138 -0.97 4.78 2.67
C PRO A 138 -2.05 3.73 2.91
N SER A 139 -3.23 4.01 2.41
CA SER A 139 -4.37 3.10 2.36
C SER A 139 -5.00 3.15 0.98
N ILE A 140 -5.41 2.00 0.46
CA ILE A 140 -6.20 1.90 -0.78
C ILE A 140 -7.67 1.79 -0.39
N LEU A 141 -8.46 2.71 -0.88
CA LEU A 141 -9.91 2.76 -0.70
C LEU A 141 -10.60 2.25 -1.96
N LEU A 142 -11.56 1.34 -1.81
CA LEU A 142 -12.36 0.83 -2.91
C LEU A 142 -13.85 1.05 -2.62
N TRP A 143 -14.54 1.49 -3.64
CA TRP A 143 -16.01 1.54 -3.69
C TRP A 143 -16.47 0.62 -4.81
N LYS A 144 -17.41 -0.27 -4.52
CA LYS A 144 -18.05 -1.10 -5.54
C LYS A 144 -18.90 -0.23 -6.46
N GLY A 145 -18.70 -0.37 -7.76
CA GLY A 145 -19.33 0.43 -8.80
C GLY A 145 -18.48 1.60 -9.27
N ILE A 146 -19.05 2.36 -10.20
CA ILE A 146 -18.45 3.60 -10.72
C ILE A 146 -19.03 4.74 -9.90
N ILE A 147 -18.19 5.39 -9.09
CA ILE A 147 -18.59 6.48 -8.20
C ILE A 147 -18.01 7.78 -8.74
N ASP A 148 -18.86 8.78 -8.83
CA ASP A 148 -18.42 10.12 -9.16
C ASP A 148 -17.48 10.67 -8.08
N LYS A 149 -16.43 11.36 -8.47
CA LYS A 149 -15.44 11.89 -7.51
C LYS A 149 -16.03 12.88 -6.53
N SER A 150 -17.05 13.62 -6.94
CA SER A 150 -17.79 14.56 -6.09
C SER A 150 -18.49 13.85 -4.92
N GLU A 151 -18.82 12.57 -5.07
CA GLU A 151 -19.48 11.76 -4.03
C GLU A 151 -18.47 11.13 -3.05
N LEU A 152 -17.20 10.94 -3.45
CA LEU A 152 -16.20 10.22 -2.65
C LEU A 152 -16.01 10.80 -1.24
N PRO A 153 -15.99 12.14 -1.01
CA PRO A 153 -15.82 12.69 0.33
C PRO A 153 -16.95 12.34 1.30
N SER A 154 -18.16 12.10 0.79
CA SER A 154 -19.35 11.79 1.60
C SER A 154 -19.66 10.30 1.67
N ARG A 155 -19.04 9.49 0.81
CA ARG A 155 -19.33 8.07 0.66
C ARG A 155 -18.26 7.21 1.34
N LYS A 156 -18.69 6.42 2.33
CA LYS A 156 -17.80 5.48 3.00
C LYS A 156 -17.31 4.41 2.02
N PRO A 157 -16.00 4.10 1.98
CA PRO A 157 -15.49 3.03 1.15
C PRO A 157 -16.00 1.66 1.60
N ASP A 158 -16.22 0.76 0.63
CA ASP A 158 -16.58 -0.62 0.91
C ASP A 158 -15.39 -1.42 1.46
N TYR A 159 -14.17 -1.10 0.98
CA TYR A 159 -12.93 -1.74 1.42
C TYR A 159 -11.87 -0.70 1.72
N ILE A 160 -11.10 -0.95 2.78
CA ILE A 160 -9.94 -0.14 3.20
C ILE A 160 -8.76 -1.09 3.35
N ILE A 161 -7.74 -0.93 2.54
CA ILE A 161 -6.58 -1.81 2.52
C ILE A 161 -5.38 -0.99 2.97
N SER A 162 -4.95 -1.18 4.21
CA SER A 162 -3.71 -0.57 4.70
C SER A 162 -2.52 -1.22 4.00
N SER A 163 -1.55 -0.41 3.60
CA SER A 163 -0.39 -0.85 2.83
C SER A 163 0.87 -0.16 3.33
N ASN A 164 2.02 -0.70 2.92
CA ASN A 164 3.29 0.00 2.94
C ASN A 164 3.63 0.43 1.51
N ASP A 165 4.53 -0.31 0.83
CA ASP A 165 4.93 -0.08 -0.56
C ASP A 165 4.18 -0.97 -1.57
N LYS A 166 3.65 -2.10 -1.11
CA LYS A 166 2.91 -3.08 -1.91
C LYS A 166 1.62 -3.46 -1.23
N PHE A 167 0.60 -3.74 -2.02
CA PHE A 167 -0.67 -4.25 -1.52
C PHE A 167 -1.19 -5.37 -2.39
N SER A 168 -1.96 -6.26 -1.75
CA SER A 168 -2.75 -7.30 -2.41
C SER A 168 -4.00 -7.53 -1.58
N PHE A 169 -5.14 -7.62 -2.24
CA PHE A 169 -6.40 -7.91 -1.58
C PHE A 169 -7.27 -8.80 -2.47
N GLY A 170 -7.66 -9.95 -1.94
CA GLY A 170 -8.45 -10.95 -2.64
C GLY A 170 -9.90 -11.01 -2.18
N PHE A 171 -10.62 -12.00 -2.75
CA PHE A 171 -12.00 -12.34 -2.40
C PHE A 171 -13.03 -11.24 -2.75
N LEU A 172 -12.69 -10.40 -3.71
CA LEU A 172 -13.58 -9.39 -4.28
C LEU A 172 -14.57 -10.06 -5.25
N ALA A 173 -15.74 -9.46 -5.43
CA ALA A 173 -16.64 -9.82 -6.52
C ALA A 173 -16.05 -9.43 -7.88
N TYR A 174 -16.40 -10.15 -8.93
CA TYR A 174 -16.18 -9.69 -10.31
C TYR A 174 -17.16 -8.55 -10.59
N ASP A 175 -16.65 -7.33 -10.60
CA ASP A 175 -17.44 -6.12 -10.76
C ASP A 175 -16.52 -4.94 -11.10
N LYS A 176 -17.10 -3.75 -11.26
CA LYS A 176 -16.39 -2.49 -11.38
C LYS A 176 -16.15 -1.86 -10.02
N TYR A 177 -15.02 -1.21 -9.86
CA TYR A 177 -14.65 -0.53 -8.61
C TYR A 177 -14.01 0.81 -8.91
N THR A 178 -14.42 1.84 -8.17
CA THR A 178 -13.68 3.09 -8.06
C THR A 178 -12.59 2.91 -7.00
N VAL A 179 -11.36 3.34 -7.31
CA VAL A 179 -10.18 3.11 -6.46
C VAL A 179 -9.45 4.43 -6.22
N LEU A 180 -9.00 4.63 -4.99
CA LEU A 180 -8.25 5.82 -4.55
C LEU A 180 -7.19 5.42 -3.54
N ALA A 181 -5.96 5.87 -3.71
CA ALA A 181 -4.94 5.79 -2.66
C ALA A 181 -4.94 7.08 -1.83
N VAL A 182 -4.84 6.93 -0.51
CA VAL A 182 -4.87 8.04 0.46
C VAL A 182 -3.77 7.86 1.47
N ASP A 183 -2.92 8.86 1.65
CA ASP A 183 -1.94 8.84 2.73
C ASP A 183 -2.58 9.32 4.04
N LEU A 184 -2.25 8.63 5.15
CA LEU A 184 -2.78 8.91 6.50
C LEU A 184 -4.32 8.93 6.56
N TYR A 185 -4.98 8.01 5.86
CA TYR A 185 -6.44 7.96 5.84
C TYR A 185 -7.05 7.91 7.25
N ASN A 186 -7.96 8.82 7.51
CA ASN A 186 -8.74 8.88 8.73
C ASN A 186 -10.24 9.03 8.39
N PRO A 187 -11.09 8.03 8.69
CA PRO A 187 -12.51 8.08 8.33
C PRO A 187 -13.32 9.18 9.03
N LYS A 188 -12.71 9.89 10.00
CA LYS A 188 -13.31 11.03 10.71
C LYS A 188 -12.98 12.38 10.07
N LEU A 189 -12.08 12.40 9.09
CA LEU A 189 -11.67 13.61 8.38
C LEU A 189 -12.19 13.58 6.93
N SER A 190 -12.40 14.76 6.35
CA SER A 190 -12.71 14.87 4.92
C SER A 190 -11.53 14.37 4.08
N LEU A 191 -11.81 13.63 3.00
CA LEU A 191 -10.79 13.18 2.04
C LEU A 191 -9.97 14.33 1.46
N GLU A 192 -10.58 15.50 1.28
CA GLU A 192 -9.93 16.72 0.75
C GLU A 192 -8.73 17.21 1.58
N LYS A 193 -8.65 16.79 2.85
CA LYS A 193 -7.53 17.16 3.75
C LYS A 193 -6.38 16.14 3.72
N ASN A 194 -6.53 15.09 2.96
CA ASN A 194 -5.52 14.05 2.83
C ASN A 194 -4.73 14.22 1.53
N LYS A 195 -3.55 13.68 1.50
CA LYS A 195 -2.77 13.51 0.28
C LYS A 195 -3.38 12.35 -0.51
N LEU A 196 -3.79 12.62 -1.75
CA LEU A 196 -4.54 11.70 -2.59
C LEU A 196 -3.71 11.28 -3.80
N SER A 197 -3.92 10.06 -4.25
CA SER A 197 -3.45 9.57 -5.53
C SER A 197 -4.57 8.78 -6.20
N PHE A 198 -5.09 9.31 -7.29
CA PHE A 198 -6.13 8.67 -8.08
C PHE A 198 -5.54 7.61 -9.01
N PHE A 199 -6.36 6.66 -9.41
CA PHE A 199 -6.01 5.80 -10.53
C PHE A 199 -6.13 6.58 -11.84
N SER A 200 -5.40 6.17 -12.86
CA SER A 200 -5.39 6.88 -14.16
C SER A 200 -6.71 6.77 -14.94
N GLU A 201 -7.56 5.84 -14.54
CA GLU A 201 -8.90 5.62 -15.09
C GLU A 201 -9.97 5.84 -14.02
N ASN A 202 -11.22 6.08 -14.44
CA ASN A 202 -12.32 6.34 -13.51
C ASN A 202 -12.69 5.12 -12.64
N PHE A 203 -12.43 3.92 -13.15
CA PHE A 203 -12.72 2.68 -12.45
C PHE A 203 -11.80 1.56 -12.95
N ILE A 204 -11.72 0.49 -12.18
CA ILE A 204 -11.16 -0.80 -12.59
C ILE A 204 -12.30 -1.79 -12.79
N GLU A 205 -12.13 -2.74 -13.71
CA GLU A 205 -13.05 -3.86 -13.90
C GLU A 205 -12.35 -5.17 -13.55
N LEU A 206 -12.90 -5.87 -12.57
CA LEU A 206 -12.41 -7.18 -12.16
C LEU A 206 -13.19 -8.26 -12.89
N THR A 207 -12.48 -9.09 -13.64
CA THR A 207 -13.05 -10.22 -14.37
C THR A 207 -12.29 -11.48 -13.99
N LYS A 208 -12.80 -12.64 -14.46
CA LYS A 208 -12.16 -13.93 -14.20
C LYS A 208 -10.73 -14.00 -14.77
N ASP A 209 -10.48 -13.26 -15.85
CA ASP A 209 -9.24 -13.33 -16.62
C ASP A 209 -8.35 -12.10 -16.37
N ASN A 210 -8.79 -11.13 -15.54
CA ASN A 210 -8.06 -9.90 -15.28
C ASN A 210 -7.90 -9.63 -13.78
N THR A 211 -6.64 -9.61 -13.34
CA THR A 211 -6.23 -9.11 -12.03
C THR A 211 -5.38 -7.86 -12.28
N PRO A 212 -5.95 -6.66 -12.19
CA PRO A 212 -5.22 -5.44 -12.51
C PRO A 212 -4.06 -5.22 -11.54
N ASP A 213 -2.96 -4.70 -12.08
CA ASP A 213 -1.82 -4.20 -11.31
C ASP A 213 -1.95 -2.68 -11.17
N LEU A 214 -2.21 -2.22 -9.95
CA LEU A 214 -2.56 -0.82 -9.67
C LEU A 214 -1.36 -0.09 -9.09
N ASN A 215 -0.87 0.90 -9.81
CA ASN A 215 0.21 1.73 -9.32
C ASN A 215 -0.31 3.11 -8.91
N PHE A 216 0.12 3.57 -7.73
CA PHE A 216 -0.20 4.89 -7.20
C PHE A 216 1.07 5.66 -6.90
N PHE A 217 1.02 6.97 -7.06
CA PHE A 217 2.15 7.85 -6.82
C PHE A 217 1.79 9.00 -5.90
N PHE A 218 2.59 9.26 -4.88
CA PHE A 218 2.44 10.43 -4.03
C PHE A 218 3.59 11.40 -4.26
N ASN A 219 3.30 12.58 -4.79
CA ASN A 219 4.29 13.64 -4.96
C ASN A 219 4.86 14.09 -3.61
N ALA A 220 6.06 14.66 -3.62
CA ALA A 220 6.54 15.46 -2.51
C ALA A 220 5.60 16.67 -2.31
N GLU A 221 5.43 17.13 -1.06
CA GLU A 221 4.87 18.46 -0.85
C GLU A 221 5.84 19.47 -1.47
N GLU A 222 5.33 20.41 -2.25
CA GLU A 222 6.12 21.51 -2.75
C GLU A 222 6.54 22.38 -1.55
N VAL A 223 7.74 22.15 -1.05
CA VAL A 223 8.40 23.09 -0.15
C VAL A 223 9.04 24.12 -1.08
N GLU A 224 8.52 25.34 -1.09
CA GLU A 224 9.25 26.47 -1.67
C GLU A 224 10.56 26.63 -0.88
N VAL A 225 11.63 26.03 -1.38
CA VAL A 225 12.97 26.26 -0.88
C VAL A 225 13.41 27.58 -1.48
N GLU A 226 13.40 28.65 -0.71
CA GLU A 226 14.18 29.84 -1.05
C GLU A 226 15.63 29.40 -1.21
N LEU A 227 16.13 29.46 -2.45
CA LEU A 227 17.51 29.20 -2.80
C LEU A 227 18.39 30.29 -2.14
N ASP A 228 18.76 30.07 -0.89
CA ASP A 228 19.88 30.77 -0.31
C ASP A 228 21.15 30.31 -1.04
N SER A 229 21.82 31.26 -1.67
CA SER A 229 23.05 31.09 -2.43
C SER A 229 24.16 30.49 -1.55
N LEU A 230 24.24 29.17 -1.49
CA LEU A 230 25.33 28.45 -0.85
C LEU A 230 26.54 28.41 -1.79
N ASN A 231 27.67 28.82 -1.24
CA ASN A 231 28.98 28.81 -1.88
C ASN A 231 29.28 27.48 -2.55
N VAL A 232 29.40 27.52 -3.87
CA VAL A 232 29.85 26.37 -4.69
C VAL A 232 31.35 26.20 -4.41
N THR A 233 31.71 25.18 -3.66
CA THR A 233 33.05 24.61 -3.75
C THR A 233 33.13 23.89 -5.09
N GLU A 234 34.12 24.25 -5.93
CA GLU A 234 34.41 23.55 -7.19
C GLU A 234 34.94 22.13 -6.90
N ASP A 235 34.06 21.22 -6.47
CA ASP A 235 34.32 19.81 -6.62
C ASP A 235 34.10 19.47 -8.10
N ILE A 236 35.03 18.76 -8.72
CA ILE A 236 34.90 18.28 -10.10
C ILE A 236 33.77 17.24 -10.08
N GLU A 237 32.56 17.72 -10.27
CA GLU A 237 31.38 16.86 -10.35
C GLU A 237 31.52 15.95 -11.57
N GLN A 238 31.61 14.67 -11.32
CA GLN A 238 31.68 13.64 -12.36
C GLN A 238 30.28 13.08 -12.57
N PHE A 239 29.68 13.41 -13.71
CA PHE A 239 28.32 13.04 -14.04
C PHE A 239 28.25 11.71 -14.82
N ALA A 240 27.12 11.04 -14.70
CA ALA A 240 26.71 9.94 -15.56
C ALA A 240 25.69 10.43 -16.58
N ASN A 241 25.50 9.63 -17.64
CA ASN A 241 24.41 9.81 -18.59
C ASN A 241 23.57 8.54 -18.62
N ILE A 242 22.30 8.67 -19.01
CA ILE A 242 21.43 7.54 -19.29
C ILE A 242 20.75 7.77 -20.64
N VAL A 243 20.76 6.74 -21.46
CA VAL A 243 20.06 6.70 -22.75
C VAL A 243 19.16 5.48 -22.80
N GLY A 244 18.10 5.53 -23.59
CA GLY A 244 17.27 4.34 -23.74
C GLY A 244 16.17 4.51 -24.76
N ASN A 245 15.44 3.41 -24.94
CA ASN A 245 14.32 3.32 -25.86
C ASN A 245 13.09 2.77 -25.13
N ILE A 246 11.94 3.46 -25.29
CA ILE A 246 10.65 3.04 -24.74
C ILE A 246 9.77 2.62 -25.91
N ASN A 247 9.28 1.39 -25.87
CA ASN A 247 8.34 0.82 -26.80
C ASN A 247 6.97 0.61 -26.14
N GLY A 248 5.92 0.51 -26.96
CA GLY A 248 4.59 0.17 -26.47
C GLY A 248 3.52 1.16 -26.87
N ASN A 249 2.42 1.14 -26.10
CA ASN A 249 1.24 1.96 -26.42
C ASN A 249 1.11 3.14 -25.45
N TYR A 250 1.57 4.32 -25.87
CA TYR A 250 1.50 5.56 -25.10
C TYR A 250 1.06 6.74 -25.96
N ILE A 251 0.61 7.80 -25.31
CA ILE A 251 0.22 9.07 -25.94
C ILE A 251 1.23 10.13 -25.54
N LEU A 252 1.84 10.79 -26.54
CA LEU A 252 2.76 11.90 -26.30
C LEU A 252 2.01 13.19 -25.88
N PRO A 253 2.62 14.06 -25.09
CA PRO A 253 4.00 13.98 -24.59
C PRO A 253 4.17 12.97 -23.45
N VAL A 254 5.31 12.30 -23.45
CA VAL A 254 5.75 11.43 -22.35
C VAL A 254 7.01 12.03 -21.75
N VAL A 255 7.02 12.18 -20.43
CA VAL A 255 8.19 12.59 -19.67
C VAL A 255 8.84 11.34 -19.08
N VAL A 256 10.15 11.23 -19.25
CA VAL A 256 11.01 10.23 -18.62
C VAL A 256 11.71 10.89 -17.45
N GLU A 257 11.54 10.35 -16.25
CA GLU A 257 12.07 10.90 -15.02
C GLU A 257 12.91 9.87 -14.27
N LEU A 258 14.13 10.25 -13.97
CA LEU A 258 15.05 9.52 -13.11
C LEU A 258 15.05 10.18 -11.73
N ARG A 259 14.64 9.44 -10.68
CA ARG A 259 14.43 10.00 -9.35
C ARG A 259 15.07 9.15 -8.26
N ASN A 260 15.61 9.81 -7.24
CA ASN A 260 15.90 9.25 -5.92
C ASN A 260 15.32 10.18 -4.82
N GLU A 261 15.72 10.00 -3.56
CA GLU A 261 15.22 10.82 -2.44
C GLU A 261 15.58 12.30 -2.59
N ASP A 262 16.78 12.61 -3.12
CA ASP A 262 17.36 13.96 -3.15
C ASP A 262 17.23 14.64 -4.52
N ASN A 263 17.17 13.87 -5.61
CA ASN A 263 17.32 14.38 -6.97
C ASN A 263 16.26 13.85 -7.93
N SER A 264 15.90 14.70 -8.90
CA SER A 264 15.02 14.35 -10.02
C SER A 264 15.58 14.96 -11.31
N PHE A 265 15.76 14.12 -12.33
CA PHE A 265 16.23 14.49 -13.67
C PHE A 265 15.18 14.08 -14.69
N LYS A 266 14.83 14.99 -15.61
CA LYS A 266 13.71 14.78 -16.54
C LYS A 266 14.12 15.07 -17.98
N THR A 267 13.52 14.32 -18.90
CA THR A 267 13.59 14.58 -20.34
C THR A 267 12.26 14.21 -20.98
N GLU A 268 11.99 14.76 -22.14
CA GLU A 268 10.84 14.35 -22.96
C GLU A 268 11.23 13.19 -23.87
N LEU A 269 10.32 12.24 -24.02
CA LEU A 269 10.48 11.12 -24.95
C LEU A 269 10.34 11.64 -26.38
N SER A 270 11.28 11.31 -27.24
CA SER A 270 11.23 11.66 -28.65
C SER A 270 10.16 10.84 -29.41
N PHE A 271 9.77 11.29 -30.60
CA PHE A 271 8.76 10.60 -31.42
C PHE A 271 9.16 9.18 -31.84
N ASP A 272 10.46 8.88 -31.90
CA ASP A 272 10.99 7.56 -32.21
C ASP A 272 11.20 6.69 -30.93
N GLY A 273 10.67 7.12 -29.79
CA GLY A 273 10.71 6.37 -28.55
C GLY A 273 12.03 6.47 -27.77
N LYS A 274 12.97 7.31 -28.20
CA LYS A 274 14.26 7.46 -27.53
C LYS A 274 14.26 8.57 -26.50
N PHE A 275 15.07 8.39 -25.45
CA PHE A 275 15.34 9.42 -24.45
C PHE A 275 16.81 9.48 -24.09
N LYS A 276 17.23 10.64 -23.60
CA LYS A 276 18.54 10.87 -23.02
C LYS A 276 18.43 11.82 -21.83
N ILE A 277 19.09 11.47 -20.74
CA ILE A 277 19.26 12.33 -19.56
C ILE A 277 20.76 12.47 -19.32
N ASP A 278 21.25 13.69 -19.44
CA ASP A 278 22.66 14.03 -19.24
C ASP A 278 22.89 14.62 -17.85
N ASN A 279 24.14 14.63 -17.39
CA ASN A 279 24.59 15.27 -16.17
C ASN A 279 23.89 14.77 -14.90
N VAL A 280 23.73 13.47 -14.78
CA VAL A 280 23.14 12.83 -13.61
C VAL A 280 24.24 12.53 -12.59
N ASN A 281 24.03 12.91 -11.34
CA ASN A 281 24.94 12.56 -10.25
C ASN A 281 25.00 11.05 -10.08
N SER A 282 26.17 10.51 -9.70
CA SER A 282 26.27 9.09 -9.37
C SER A 282 25.35 8.72 -8.19
N GLY A 283 24.68 7.57 -8.28
CA GLY A 283 23.73 7.16 -7.27
C GLY A 283 22.82 6.02 -7.70
N THR A 284 21.90 5.66 -6.83
CA THR A 284 20.84 4.68 -7.14
C THR A 284 19.54 5.42 -7.38
N TYR A 285 18.90 5.10 -8.50
CA TYR A 285 17.69 5.79 -8.96
C TYR A 285 16.60 4.82 -9.37
N GLN A 286 15.37 5.28 -9.32
CA GLN A 286 14.22 4.66 -9.98
C GLN A 286 13.88 5.44 -11.25
N LEU A 287 13.64 4.75 -12.35
CA LEU A 287 13.24 5.34 -13.62
C LEU A 287 11.71 5.24 -13.78
N PHE A 288 11.10 6.36 -14.15
CA PHE A 288 9.68 6.51 -14.43
C PHE A 288 9.47 7.04 -15.84
N ALA A 289 8.34 6.71 -16.43
CA ALA A 289 7.81 7.39 -17.61
C ALA A 289 6.34 7.71 -17.36
N TYR A 290 5.85 8.89 -17.75
CA TYR A 290 4.45 9.27 -17.56
C TYR A 290 3.94 10.13 -18.71
N GLN A 291 2.64 9.98 -19.00
CA GLN A 291 1.95 10.76 -20.03
C GLN A 291 1.59 12.13 -19.46
N ASP A 292 2.36 13.15 -19.79
CA ASP A 292 2.19 14.53 -19.33
C ASP A 292 1.09 15.24 -20.14
N ARG A 293 -0.17 15.05 -19.73
CA ARG A 293 -1.35 15.52 -20.47
C ARG A 293 -1.51 17.03 -20.48
N ASN A 294 -0.99 17.71 -19.48
CA ASN A 294 -1.10 19.18 -19.35
C ASN A 294 0.22 19.91 -19.66
N ASN A 295 1.25 19.18 -20.02
CA ASN A 295 2.55 19.69 -20.44
C ASN A 295 3.26 20.52 -19.35
N ASN A 296 3.11 20.12 -18.08
CA ASN A 296 3.75 20.78 -16.94
C ASN A 296 5.00 20.07 -16.42
N LYS A 297 5.36 18.92 -16.98
CA LYS A 297 6.49 18.06 -16.58
C LYS A 297 6.44 17.59 -15.12
N ILE A 298 5.25 17.50 -14.57
CA ILE A 298 4.97 16.99 -13.21
C ILE A 298 3.99 15.84 -13.35
N LEU A 299 4.30 14.69 -12.76
CA LEU A 299 3.34 13.58 -12.68
C LEU A 299 2.15 13.99 -11.80
N ASN A 300 1.01 14.25 -12.42
CA ASN A 300 -0.19 14.59 -11.70
C ASN A 300 -0.85 13.36 -11.08
N THR A 301 -1.22 13.44 -9.82
CA THR A 301 -1.83 12.35 -9.05
C THR A 301 -3.36 12.43 -9.00
N GLY A 302 -3.94 13.36 -9.75
CA GLY A 302 -5.39 13.62 -9.79
C GLY A 302 -5.86 14.51 -8.64
N ASN A 303 -7.07 15.02 -8.78
CA ASN A 303 -7.67 15.96 -7.84
C ASN A 303 -9.19 15.77 -7.77
N LEU A 304 -9.78 15.99 -6.59
CA LEU A 304 -11.22 15.98 -6.35
C LEU A 304 -11.91 17.25 -6.90
N GLN A 305 -11.19 18.39 -6.88
CA GLN A 305 -11.80 19.71 -7.18
C GLN A 305 -12.00 19.92 -8.68
N ASP A 306 -11.05 19.48 -9.50
CA ASP A 306 -11.09 19.61 -10.96
C ASP A 306 -11.48 18.31 -11.67
N ASP A 307 -11.92 17.31 -10.92
CA ASP A 307 -12.33 15.98 -11.40
C ASP A 307 -11.25 15.27 -12.24
N SER A 308 -9.97 15.57 -12.00
CA SER A 308 -8.87 14.98 -12.73
C SER A 308 -8.45 13.62 -12.17
N ASN A 309 -8.14 12.67 -13.05
CA ASN A 309 -7.46 11.42 -12.73
C ASN A 309 -5.95 11.64 -12.69
N SER A 310 -5.23 10.70 -12.07
CA SER A 310 -3.77 10.62 -12.22
C SER A 310 -3.40 10.47 -13.70
N GLU A 311 -2.25 11.00 -14.05
CA GLU A 311 -1.61 10.65 -15.31
C GLU A 311 -1.17 9.20 -15.29
N LYS A 312 -1.25 8.52 -16.44
CA LYS A 312 -0.77 7.15 -16.58
C LYS A 312 0.74 7.16 -16.51
N PHE A 313 1.29 6.39 -15.57
CA PHE A 313 2.73 6.30 -15.39
C PHE A 313 3.20 4.85 -15.36
N TYR A 314 4.46 4.67 -15.67
CA TYR A 314 5.13 3.40 -15.74
C TYR A 314 6.41 3.46 -14.93
N VAL A 315 6.80 2.35 -14.34
CA VAL A 315 8.00 2.26 -13.51
C VAL A 315 8.90 1.19 -14.11
N TYR A 316 10.15 1.54 -14.36
CA TYR A 316 11.14 0.57 -14.78
C TYR A 316 11.34 -0.47 -13.68
N PRO A 317 11.37 -1.77 -14.00
CA PRO A 317 11.31 -2.83 -12.98
C PRO A 317 12.44 -2.79 -11.96
N ASP A 318 13.64 -2.40 -12.38
CA ASP A 318 14.85 -2.43 -11.59
C ASP A 318 15.30 -1.03 -11.16
N SER A 319 15.93 -0.93 -9.99
CA SER A 319 16.65 0.27 -9.59
C SER A 319 17.95 0.37 -10.40
N LEU A 320 18.26 1.57 -10.88
CA LEU A 320 19.42 1.86 -11.73
C LEU A 320 20.57 2.42 -10.89
N ILE A 321 21.75 1.84 -11.03
CA ILE A 321 22.98 2.32 -10.38
C ILE A 321 23.80 3.09 -11.41
N LEU A 322 23.85 4.41 -11.28
CA LEU A 322 24.65 5.29 -12.14
C LEU A 322 26.03 5.56 -11.53
N ARG A 323 27.04 5.45 -12.34
CA ARG A 323 28.44 5.69 -11.95
C ARG A 323 28.99 6.87 -12.76
N ALA A 324 29.76 7.70 -12.11
CA ALA A 324 30.40 8.84 -12.72
C ALA A 324 31.21 8.47 -13.99
N ASN A 325 31.14 9.29 -15.00
CA ASN A 325 31.77 9.11 -16.32
C ASN A 325 31.31 7.89 -17.13
N TRP A 326 30.14 7.32 -16.75
CA TRP A 326 29.54 6.19 -17.49
C TRP A 326 28.25 6.64 -18.18
N GLU A 327 27.96 6.01 -19.31
CA GLU A 327 26.66 6.07 -19.95
C GLU A 327 25.97 4.71 -19.74
N LEU A 328 24.78 4.74 -19.13
CA LEU A 328 23.94 3.57 -18.93
C LEU A 328 22.93 3.52 -20.06
N GLU A 329 22.87 2.40 -20.78
CA GLU A 329 21.87 2.15 -21.81
C GLU A 329 20.74 1.28 -21.29
N ILE A 330 19.49 1.73 -21.48
CA ILE A 330 18.27 0.99 -21.21
C ILE A 330 17.79 0.41 -22.53
N GLU A 331 17.96 -0.89 -22.70
CA GLU A 331 17.47 -1.62 -23.87
C GLU A 331 15.97 -1.93 -23.70
N ASP A 332 15.16 -1.60 -24.73
CA ASP A 332 13.78 -2.04 -24.93
C ASP A 332 12.86 -2.07 -23.71
N TRP A 333 12.63 -0.91 -23.08
CA TRP A 333 11.62 -0.80 -22.03
C TRP A 333 10.22 -0.79 -22.64
N GLU A 334 9.51 -1.92 -22.47
CA GLU A 334 8.12 -2.07 -22.93
C GLU A 334 7.14 -1.49 -21.91
N ILE A 335 6.27 -0.56 -22.34
CA ILE A 335 5.20 0.02 -21.54
C ILE A 335 3.84 -0.20 -22.21
N ASN A 336 2.82 -0.63 -21.41
CA ASN A 336 1.49 -0.98 -21.92
C ASN A 336 0.35 -0.39 -21.08
#